data_2321a35592048852069e01afb3aa4221
#
_entry.id   2321a35592048852069e01afb3aa4221
#
_cell.length_a   1.000
_cell.length_b   1.000
_cell.length_c   1.000
_cell.angle_alpha   90.00
_cell.angle_beta   90.00
_cell.angle_gamma   90.00
#
_symmetry.space_group_name_H-M   'P 1'
#
loop_
_entity.id
_entity.type
_entity.pdbx_description
1 polymer ?
#
loop_
_entity_poly.entity_id
_entity_poly.type
_entity_poly.pdbx_seq_one_letter_code
_entity_poly.pdbx_strand_id
1 'polypeptide(L)'
;MQNKQELLDIDVQNTDFLFGTFGPSHLPYAYEMDPTYDPSLADMTRKAAEVLKKNDDGFFLMVEAGHIDKAHHSTKANKAMYEVMALDAAIEGFMDLMGDEMEDTLIIVTSDHGHTMSFGSYASRGSDIMGKN
;
A
#
# COMPACT_ATOMS: atom_id res chain seq x y z
N MET A 1 -6.70 -6.78 -15.13
CA MET A 1 -6.62 -7.75 -14.02
C MET A 1 -7.64 -7.37 -12.99
N GLN A 2 -8.25 -8.35 -12.34
CA GLN A 2 -9.35 -8.14 -11.39
C GLN A 2 -9.12 -8.82 -10.03
N ASN A 3 -8.07 -9.62 -9.89
CA ASN A 3 -7.72 -10.28 -8.64
C ASN A 3 -6.21 -10.46 -8.49
N LYS A 4 -5.78 -10.86 -7.30
CA LYS A 4 -4.37 -11.07 -6.95
C LYS A 4 -3.68 -12.10 -7.84
N GLN A 5 -4.33 -13.22 -8.12
CA GLN A 5 -3.71 -14.27 -8.93
C GLN A 5 -3.40 -13.78 -10.35
N GLU A 6 -4.33 -13.06 -10.97
CA GLU A 6 -4.11 -12.47 -12.29
C GLU A 6 -2.95 -11.45 -12.28
N LEU A 7 -2.79 -10.70 -11.17
CA LEU A 7 -1.66 -9.78 -11.02
C LEU A 7 -0.34 -10.54 -10.90
N LEU A 8 -0.30 -11.60 -10.09
CA LEU A 8 0.94 -12.36 -9.84
C LEU A 8 1.38 -13.16 -11.07
N ASP A 9 0.44 -13.65 -11.86
CA ASP A 9 0.69 -14.47 -13.06
C ASP A 9 1.18 -13.67 -14.28
N ILE A 10 1.30 -12.34 -14.16
CA ILE A 10 1.77 -11.50 -15.26
C ILE A 10 3.20 -11.91 -15.66
N ASP A 11 3.38 -12.20 -16.93
CA ASP A 11 4.70 -12.33 -17.55
C ASP A 11 5.33 -10.95 -17.74
N VAL A 12 6.14 -10.56 -16.77
CA VAL A 12 6.79 -9.26 -16.71
C VAL A 12 7.63 -9.00 -17.97
N GLN A 13 8.32 -10.03 -18.48
CA GLN A 13 9.24 -9.86 -19.62
C GLN A 13 8.50 -9.47 -20.92
N ASN A 14 7.28 -9.96 -21.08
CA ASN A 14 6.46 -9.72 -22.27
C ASN A 14 5.33 -8.70 -22.04
N THR A 15 5.35 -7.96 -20.93
CA THR A 15 4.31 -6.97 -20.59
C THR A 15 4.89 -5.57 -20.54
N ASP A 16 4.44 -4.69 -21.43
CA ASP A 16 4.87 -3.27 -21.45
C ASP A 16 3.90 -2.36 -20.70
N PHE A 17 2.62 -2.72 -20.63
CA PHE A 17 1.57 -1.92 -20.00
C PHE A 17 0.73 -2.77 -19.08
N LEU A 18 0.44 -2.24 -17.88
CA LEU A 18 -0.46 -2.86 -16.92
C LEU A 18 -1.70 -1.99 -16.68
N PHE A 19 -2.85 -2.64 -16.63
CA PHE A 19 -4.07 -2.04 -16.12
C PHE A 19 -4.80 -3.03 -15.24
N GLY A 20 -5.07 -2.67 -13.99
CA GLY A 20 -5.78 -3.52 -13.02
C GLY A 20 -6.83 -2.73 -12.27
N THR A 21 -8.01 -3.34 -12.07
CA THR A 21 -9.10 -2.86 -11.23
C THR A 21 -9.56 -4.00 -10.36
N PHE A 22 -9.20 -3.97 -9.09
CA PHE A 22 -9.38 -5.11 -8.18
C PHE A 22 -10.65 -5.02 -7.33
N GLY A 23 -11.51 -4.05 -7.61
CA GLY A 23 -12.80 -3.89 -6.95
C GLY A 23 -13.71 -2.94 -7.72
N PRO A 24 -15.02 -3.01 -7.47
CA PRO A 24 -16.01 -2.13 -8.12
C PRO A 24 -15.97 -0.69 -7.60
N SER A 25 -15.28 -0.48 -6.48
CA SER A 25 -15.07 0.80 -5.81
C SER A 25 -13.74 0.73 -5.06
N HIS A 26 -13.70 1.14 -3.79
CA HIS A 26 -12.51 0.98 -2.96
C HIS A 26 -12.26 -0.48 -2.63
N LEU A 27 -10.99 -0.87 -2.54
CA LEU A 27 -10.59 -2.14 -1.97
C LEU A 27 -10.98 -2.22 -0.48
N PRO A 28 -11.07 -3.41 0.10
CA PRO A 28 -11.16 -3.55 1.56
C PRO A 28 -9.98 -2.91 2.26
N TYR A 29 -10.13 -2.56 3.55
CA TYR A 29 -8.99 -2.17 4.37
C TYR A 29 -7.99 -3.33 4.49
N ALA A 30 -6.71 -3.01 4.63
CA ALA A 30 -5.62 -3.99 4.58
C ALA A 30 -5.86 -5.24 5.46
N TYR A 31 -6.39 -5.06 6.67
CA TYR A 31 -6.68 -6.18 7.58
C TYR A 31 -8.01 -6.91 7.29
N GLU A 32 -8.86 -6.35 6.42
CA GLU A 32 -10.14 -6.94 5.98
C GLU A 32 -10.01 -7.65 4.63
N MET A 33 -8.88 -7.51 3.94
CA MET A 33 -8.64 -8.14 2.64
C MET A 33 -8.67 -9.66 2.72
N ASP A 34 -9.21 -10.28 1.70
CA ASP A 34 -8.98 -11.70 1.44
C ASP A 34 -7.59 -11.87 0.80
N PRO A 35 -6.59 -12.39 1.52
CA PRO A 35 -5.23 -12.49 1.03
C PRO A 35 -5.07 -13.43 -0.17
N THR A 36 -6.11 -14.25 -0.47
CA THR A 36 -6.11 -15.14 -1.63
C THR A 36 -6.70 -14.50 -2.88
N TYR A 37 -7.48 -13.43 -2.72
CA TYR A 37 -8.18 -12.76 -3.81
C TYR A 37 -7.74 -11.30 -4.02
N ASP A 38 -7.61 -10.55 -2.93
CA ASP A 38 -7.27 -9.12 -2.97
C ASP A 38 -5.75 -8.93 -3.02
N PRO A 39 -5.20 -8.21 -4.01
CA PRO A 39 -3.78 -7.86 -3.98
C PRO A 39 -3.52 -6.76 -2.93
N SER A 40 -2.52 -6.96 -2.11
CA SER A 40 -2.04 -5.95 -1.17
C SER A 40 -1.39 -4.77 -1.91
N LEU A 41 -1.23 -3.64 -1.21
CA LEU A 41 -0.44 -2.51 -1.73
C LEU A 41 0.98 -2.95 -2.10
N ALA A 42 1.59 -3.83 -1.30
CA ALA A 42 2.91 -4.39 -1.58
C ALA A 42 2.92 -5.24 -2.86
N ASP A 43 1.91 -6.10 -3.09
CA ASP A 43 1.80 -6.90 -4.32
C ASP A 43 1.71 -6.00 -5.55
N MET A 44 0.87 -4.96 -5.48
CA MET A 44 0.67 -4.02 -6.60
C MET A 44 1.93 -3.19 -6.86
N THR A 45 2.55 -2.65 -5.81
CA THR A 45 3.77 -1.85 -5.90
C THR A 45 4.91 -2.66 -6.50
N ARG A 46 5.11 -3.88 -5.99
CA ARG A 46 6.13 -4.79 -6.49
C ARG A 46 5.94 -5.10 -7.97
N LYS A 47 4.73 -5.49 -8.38
CA LYS A 47 4.45 -5.85 -9.77
C LYS A 47 4.62 -4.65 -10.71
N ALA A 48 4.19 -3.46 -10.31
CA ALA A 48 4.40 -2.24 -11.07
C ALA A 48 5.90 -1.96 -11.26
N ALA A 49 6.68 -2.05 -10.18
CA ALA A 49 8.12 -1.86 -10.23
C ALA A 49 8.83 -2.90 -11.11
N GLU A 50 8.44 -4.19 -11.03
CA GLU A 50 8.99 -5.27 -11.87
C GLU A 50 8.83 -4.97 -13.37
N VAL A 51 7.70 -4.40 -13.78
CA VAL A 51 7.47 -4.03 -15.18
C VAL A 51 8.23 -2.76 -15.56
N LEU A 52 8.22 -1.74 -14.71
CA LEU A 52 8.82 -0.44 -14.98
C LEU A 52 10.35 -0.49 -15.03
N LYS A 53 10.99 -1.29 -14.16
CA LYS A 53 12.45 -1.41 -14.08
C LYS A 53 13.09 -2.08 -15.30
N LYS A 54 12.31 -2.58 -16.27
CA LYS A 54 12.83 -3.05 -17.56
C LYS A 54 13.35 -1.90 -18.45
N ASN A 55 12.96 -0.68 -18.15
CA ASN A 55 13.38 0.49 -18.93
C ASN A 55 14.76 0.98 -18.45
N ASP A 56 15.76 0.86 -19.30
CA ASP A 56 17.14 1.29 -19.03
C ASP A 56 17.27 2.81 -18.82
N ASP A 57 16.30 3.60 -19.31
CA ASP A 57 16.24 5.06 -19.07
C ASP A 57 15.69 5.42 -17.69
N GLY A 58 15.28 4.42 -16.89
CA GLY A 58 14.68 4.59 -15.59
C GLY A 58 13.15 4.72 -15.61
N PHE A 59 12.55 5.00 -14.46
CA PHE A 59 11.10 5.11 -14.34
C PHE A 59 10.68 6.08 -13.23
N PHE A 60 9.43 6.47 -13.26
CA PHE A 60 8.73 7.15 -12.18
C PHE A 60 7.54 6.29 -11.74
N LEU A 61 7.44 6.02 -10.45
CA LEU A 61 6.32 5.29 -9.86
C LEU A 61 5.72 6.10 -8.72
N MET A 62 4.42 6.37 -8.79
CA MET A 62 3.64 6.93 -7.69
C MET A 62 2.80 5.83 -7.06
N VAL A 63 2.86 5.72 -5.74
CA VAL A 63 2.08 4.77 -4.95
C VAL A 63 1.27 5.55 -3.92
N GLU A 64 -0.02 5.28 -3.84
CA GLU A 64 -0.92 5.93 -2.89
C GLU A 64 -1.50 4.92 -1.91
N ALA A 65 -1.34 5.19 -0.62
CA ALA A 65 -1.99 4.48 0.47
C ALA A 65 -3.28 5.24 0.91
N GLY A 66 -4.22 5.40 0.00
CA GLY A 66 -5.40 6.26 0.17
C GLY A 66 -6.35 5.87 1.30
N HIS A 67 -6.25 4.65 1.82
CA HIS A 67 -7.09 4.19 2.93
C HIS A 67 -6.66 4.72 4.30
N ILE A 68 -5.46 5.26 4.45
CA ILE A 68 -5.05 5.96 5.69
C ILE A 68 -6.00 7.13 5.94
N ASP A 69 -6.22 7.97 4.94
CA ASP A 69 -7.14 9.10 4.99
C ASP A 69 -8.58 8.64 5.24
N LYS A 70 -9.06 7.64 4.50
CA LYS A 70 -10.43 7.12 4.68
C LYS A 70 -10.69 6.57 6.07
N ALA A 71 -9.72 5.93 6.68
CA ALA A 71 -9.82 5.42 8.04
C ALA A 71 -9.94 6.58 9.04
N HIS A 72 -9.19 7.68 8.82
CA HIS A 72 -9.28 8.89 9.63
C HIS A 72 -10.64 9.58 9.46
N HIS A 73 -11.16 9.71 8.25
CA HIS A 73 -12.52 10.22 8.01
C HIS A 73 -13.59 9.41 8.73
N SER A 74 -13.36 8.10 8.84
CA SER A 74 -14.26 7.20 9.57
C SER A 74 -14.00 7.14 11.06
N THR A 75 -13.05 7.94 11.60
CA THR A 75 -12.62 7.93 13.01
C THR A 75 -12.16 6.56 13.52
N LYS A 76 -11.55 5.75 12.67
CA LYS A 76 -11.12 4.38 12.93
C LYS A 76 -9.60 4.31 13.05
N ALA A 77 -9.06 4.64 14.23
CA ALA A 77 -7.62 4.69 14.47
C ALA A 77 -6.92 3.36 14.19
N ASN A 78 -7.53 2.23 14.55
CA ASN A 78 -6.98 0.90 14.27
C ASN A 78 -6.83 0.67 12.75
N LYS A 79 -7.85 1.02 11.96
CA LYS A 79 -7.78 0.89 10.50
C LYS A 79 -6.65 1.74 9.93
N ALA A 80 -6.55 3.00 10.35
CA ALA A 80 -5.49 3.89 9.91
C ALA A 80 -4.08 3.32 10.20
N MET A 81 -3.88 2.72 11.37
CA MET A 81 -2.60 2.09 11.73
C MET A 81 -2.27 0.87 10.86
N TYR A 82 -3.26 0.01 10.57
CA TYR A 82 -3.05 -1.11 9.66
C TYR A 82 -2.73 -0.66 8.23
N GLU A 83 -3.32 0.44 7.76
CA GLU A 83 -3.00 1.01 6.46
C GLU A 83 -1.58 1.60 6.40
N VAL A 84 -1.13 2.24 7.49
CA VAL A 84 0.28 2.70 7.59
C VAL A 84 1.24 1.52 7.55
N MET A 85 0.92 0.42 8.26
CA MET A 85 1.74 -0.81 8.20
C MET A 85 1.74 -1.42 6.78
N ALA A 86 0.63 -1.34 6.06
CA ALA A 86 0.56 -1.81 4.68
C ALA A 86 1.43 -0.95 3.73
N LEU A 87 1.49 0.36 3.96
CA LEU A 87 2.40 1.25 3.23
C LEU A 87 3.87 0.94 3.54
N ASP A 88 4.21 0.74 4.82
CA ASP A 88 5.55 0.36 5.26
C ASP A 88 6.01 -0.94 4.58
N ALA A 89 5.15 -1.97 4.59
CA ALA A 89 5.42 -3.24 3.91
C ALA A 89 5.58 -3.08 2.37
N ALA A 90 4.86 -2.15 1.76
CA ALA A 90 5.01 -1.87 0.33
C ALA A 90 6.36 -1.21 0.02
N ILE A 91 6.82 -0.30 0.87
CA ILE A 91 8.13 0.36 0.75
C ILE A 91 9.24 -0.68 0.97
N GLU A 92 9.16 -1.48 2.02
CA GLU A 92 10.14 -2.55 2.30
C GLU A 92 10.23 -3.52 1.11
N GLY A 93 9.09 -4.02 0.62
CA GLY A 93 9.06 -4.94 -0.53
C GLY A 93 9.59 -4.32 -1.83
N PHE A 94 9.44 -3.00 -2.01
CA PHE A 94 10.04 -2.28 -3.12
C PHE A 94 11.57 -2.19 -2.96
N MET A 95 12.07 -1.82 -1.78
CA MET A 95 13.50 -1.73 -1.52
C MET A 95 14.20 -3.09 -1.69
N ASP A 96 13.58 -4.17 -1.22
CA ASP A 96 14.06 -5.53 -1.40
C ASP A 96 14.13 -5.93 -2.89
N LEU A 97 13.13 -5.51 -3.68
CA LEU A 97 13.12 -5.76 -5.14
C LEU A 97 14.24 -5.01 -5.85
N MET A 98 14.51 -3.76 -5.45
CA MET A 98 15.54 -2.94 -6.07
C MET A 98 16.95 -3.41 -5.73
N GLY A 99 17.18 -3.90 -4.51
CA GLY A 99 18.49 -4.40 -4.10
C GLY A 99 19.60 -3.38 -4.32
N ASP A 100 20.63 -3.75 -5.09
CA ASP A 100 21.75 -2.85 -5.38
C ASP A 100 21.35 -1.63 -6.21
N GLU A 101 20.25 -1.69 -6.99
CA GLU A 101 19.74 -0.54 -7.76
C GLU A 101 19.18 0.59 -6.86
N MET A 102 19.07 0.35 -5.55
CA MET A 102 18.73 1.39 -4.58
C MET A 102 19.74 2.53 -4.51
N GLU A 103 21.00 2.32 -4.92
CA GLU A 103 22.01 3.39 -4.97
C GLU A 103 21.64 4.50 -5.97
N ASP A 104 20.89 4.14 -7.03
CA ASP A 104 20.42 5.06 -8.08
C ASP A 104 18.92 5.40 -7.95
N THR A 105 18.28 5.03 -6.83
CA THR A 105 16.85 5.18 -6.61
C THR A 105 16.54 6.22 -5.54
N LEU A 106 15.73 7.22 -5.88
CA LEU A 106 15.19 8.18 -4.91
C LEU A 106 13.79 7.74 -4.46
N ILE A 107 13.61 7.50 -3.17
CA ILE A 107 12.30 7.28 -2.54
C ILE A 107 11.89 8.53 -1.78
N ILE A 108 10.68 9.03 -2.05
CA ILE A 108 10.06 10.13 -1.32
C ILE A 108 8.79 9.61 -0.67
N VAL A 109 8.70 9.69 0.65
CA VAL A 109 7.48 9.36 1.40
C VAL A 109 6.94 10.64 2.01
N THR A 110 5.70 10.96 1.69
CA THR A 110 5.02 12.16 2.18
C THR A 110 3.53 11.94 2.29
N SER A 111 2.83 12.85 2.92
CA SER A 111 1.37 12.97 2.83
C SER A 111 0.99 14.24 2.06
N ASP A 112 -0.16 14.24 1.41
CA ASP A 112 -0.77 15.38 0.74
C ASP A 112 -1.28 16.41 1.77
N HIS A 113 -1.78 15.94 2.92
CA HIS A 113 -2.21 16.72 4.07
C HIS A 113 -2.13 15.89 5.35
N GLY A 114 -2.29 16.53 6.48
CA GLY A 114 -2.50 15.88 7.77
C GLY A 114 -3.98 15.59 8.01
N HIS A 115 -4.25 14.81 9.08
CA HIS A 115 -5.61 14.54 9.50
C HIS A 115 -5.77 14.78 10.99
N THR A 116 -6.96 15.26 11.41
CA THR A 116 -7.24 15.47 12.82
C THR A 116 -7.29 14.13 13.54
N MET A 117 -6.36 13.94 14.47
CA MET A 117 -6.35 12.81 15.39
C MET A 117 -6.03 13.32 16.78
N SER A 118 -6.91 13.09 17.74
CA SER A 118 -6.71 13.50 19.14
C SER A 118 -7.02 12.35 20.08
N PHE A 119 -6.23 12.24 21.13
CA PHE A 119 -6.51 11.35 22.27
C PHE A 119 -7.20 12.19 23.34
N GLY A 120 -8.54 12.07 23.38
CA GLY A 120 -9.34 12.77 24.39
C GLY A 120 -9.75 11.80 25.47
N SER A 121 -9.44 12.08 26.71
CA SER A 121 -9.87 11.36 27.90
C SER A 121 -8.69 10.83 28.77
N TYR A 122 -8.96 10.61 30.01
CA TYR A 122 -8.04 10.01 30.98
C TYR A 122 -8.27 8.49 31.00
N ALA A 123 -7.81 7.82 29.94
CA ALA A 123 -7.90 6.37 29.88
C ALA A 123 -7.03 5.71 30.98
N SER A 124 -7.50 4.60 31.53
CA SER A 124 -6.71 3.82 32.45
C SER A 124 -5.47 3.24 31.77
N ARG A 125 -4.37 3.08 32.54
CA ARG A 125 -3.17 2.42 32.01
C ARG A 125 -3.52 1.01 31.50
N GLY A 126 -3.10 0.69 30.28
CA GLY A 126 -3.41 -0.58 29.63
C GLY A 126 -4.72 -0.59 28.84
N SER A 127 -5.44 0.54 28.77
CA SER A 127 -6.57 0.67 27.85
C SER A 127 -6.10 0.46 26.41
N ASP A 128 -6.91 -0.25 25.64
CA ASP A 128 -6.66 -0.46 24.22
C ASP A 128 -6.85 0.85 23.45
N ILE A 129 -5.74 1.47 23.04
CA ILE A 129 -5.75 2.72 22.28
C ILE A 129 -6.24 2.53 20.84
N MET A 130 -6.21 1.31 20.33
CA MET A 130 -6.71 0.99 19.00
C MET A 130 -8.23 0.89 18.97
N GLY A 131 -8.85 0.76 20.13
CA GLY A 131 -10.28 0.75 20.33
C GLY A 131 -10.97 -0.47 19.72
N LYS A 132 -12.02 -0.93 20.38
CA LYS A 132 -13.00 -1.80 19.73
C LYS A 132 -14.05 -0.90 19.07
N ASN A 133 -14.27 -1.13 17.80
CA ASN A 133 -15.36 -0.49 17.06
C ASN A 133 -16.68 -1.18 17.31
#